data_91a348da80672bbe283b10259b19bdbe
#
_entry.id   91a348da80672bbe283b10259b19bdbe
#
_cell.length_a   1.000
_cell.length_b   1.000
_cell.length_c   1.000
_cell.angle_alpha   90.00
_cell.angle_beta   90.00
_cell.angle_gamma   90.00
#
_symmetry.space_group_name_H-M   'P 1'
#
loop_
_entity.id
_entity.type
_entity.pdbx_description
1 polymer ?
#
loop_
_entity_poly.entity_id
_entity_poly.type
_entity_poly.pdbx_seq_one_letter_code
_entity_poly.pdbx_strand_id
1 'polypeptide(L)'
;MKRRSLLCLAGAAAVNLAMSATGRTEPSECEVPPELSAISAKLPHLAERLAARQPVNIVAIGGASTKGAAAGAADLAYPHRLQMALAGYYPDVPIAVVNKGVPRQSTQQMVERFPTDVIAEDPILVVWEAGISDAVRGIEIDDFAAALQAGIDELKNRAIDILLVDMQFSRRTSMVINFEQYLKAVHRVGDLNEVYVFPRFEMMRYWSEQNMFNFDDVAEDERVRLAAKVYECVGRKLAQAIRTAVR
;
A
#
# COMPACT_ATOMS: atom_id res chain seq x y z
N MET A 1 87.34 -6.76 -34.65
CA MET A 1 86.09 -7.38 -35.13
C MET A 1 85.06 -7.38 -34.06
N LYS A 2 84.06 -6.43 -34.14
CA LYS A 2 83.05 -6.19 -33.11
C LYS A 2 81.72 -6.80 -33.57
N ARG A 3 81.22 -7.80 -32.83
CA ARG A 3 79.86 -8.35 -33.04
C ARG A 3 78.86 -7.49 -32.33
N ARG A 4 77.87 -6.97 -33.06
CA ARG A 4 76.69 -6.28 -32.53
C ARG A 4 75.59 -7.29 -32.34
N SER A 5 75.12 -7.45 -31.10
CA SER A 5 73.91 -8.23 -30.77
C SER A 5 72.68 -7.32 -30.89
N LEU A 6 71.72 -7.71 -31.72
CA LEU A 6 70.38 -7.09 -31.76
C LEU A 6 69.52 -7.73 -30.66
N LEU A 7 69.02 -6.90 -29.75
CA LEU A 7 67.92 -7.28 -28.85
C LEU A 7 66.58 -6.98 -29.52
N CYS A 8 65.79 -8.01 -29.75
CA CYS A 8 64.38 -7.86 -30.10
C CYS A 8 63.56 -7.70 -28.82
N LEU A 9 62.93 -6.53 -28.62
CA LEU A 9 61.90 -6.32 -27.63
C LEU A 9 60.55 -6.80 -28.19
N ALA A 10 59.99 -7.86 -27.59
CA ALA A 10 58.62 -8.27 -27.82
C ALA A 10 57.72 -7.52 -26.84
N GLY A 11 56.92 -6.60 -27.35
CA GLY A 11 55.89 -5.91 -26.59
C GLY A 11 54.64 -6.77 -26.46
N ALA A 12 54.33 -7.21 -25.23
CA ALA A 12 53.04 -7.87 -24.93
C ALA A 12 51.98 -6.81 -24.66
N ALA A 13 51.03 -6.66 -25.58
CA ALA A 13 49.84 -5.84 -25.36
C ALA A 13 48.85 -6.61 -24.49
N ALA A 14 48.68 -6.16 -23.23
CA ALA A 14 47.62 -6.66 -22.33
C ALA A 14 46.30 -6.03 -22.73
N VAL A 15 45.41 -6.83 -23.29
CA VAL A 15 44.03 -6.43 -23.55
C VAL A 15 43.24 -6.58 -22.24
N ASN A 16 42.97 -5.45 -21.57
CA ASN A 16 42.06 -5.43 -20.44
C ASN A 16 40.60 -5.52 -20.92
N LEU A 17 40.01 -6.72 -20.85
CA LEU A 17 38.56 -6.89 -20.98
C LEU A 17 37.91 -6.35 -19.71
N ALA A 18 37.39 -5.15 -19.77
CA ALA A 18 36.48 -4.63 -18.75
C ALA A 18 35.15 -5.40 -18.87
N MET A 19 34.95 -6.42 -18.02
CA MET A 19 33.64 -7.03 -17.79
C MET A 19 32.75 -5.97 -17.14
N SER A 20 31.89 -5.34 -17.95
CA SER A 20 30.76 -4.57 -17.43
C SER A 20 29.82 -5.54 -16.73
N ALA A 21 29.93 -5.65 -15.41
CA ALA A 21 28.91 -6.29 -14.60
C ALA A 21 27.65 -5.44 -14.72
N THR A 22 26.71 -5.86 -15.58
CA THR A 22 25.33 -5.38 -15.54
C THR A 22 24.77 -5.86 -14.21
N GLY A 23 24.87 -5.02 -13.19
CA GLY A 23 24.22 -5.24 -11.91
C GLY A 23 22.72 -5.37 -12.15
N ARG A 24 22.23 -6.60 -12.19
CA ARG A 24 20.81 -6.86 -11.96
C ARG A 24 20.58 -6.42 -10.51
N THR A 25 20.03 -5.23 -10.33
CA THR A 25 19.41 -4.86 -9.07
C THR A 25 18.31 -5.90 -8.83
N GLU A 26 18.46 -6.73 -7.80
CA GLU A 26 17.35 -7.55 -7.34
C GLU A 26 16.14 -6.64 -7.13
N PRO A 27 14.94 -7.02 -7.61
CA PRO A 27 13.74 -6.21 -7.38
C PRO A 27 13.62 -5.96 -5.88
N SER A 28 13.41 -4.72 -5.47
CA SER A 28 13.15 -4.46 -4.06
C SER A 28 11.95 -5.29 -3.62
N GLU A 29 11.96 -5.83 -2.40
CA GLU A 29 10.91 -6.74 -1.89
C GLU A 29 9.47 -6.19 -2.04
N CYS A 30 9.28 -4.92 -2.42
CA CYS A 30 7.97 -4.26 -2.56
C CYS A 30 7.67 -3.80 -3.99
N GLU A 31 8.48 -4.16 -4.99
CA GLU A 31 8.21 -3.71 -6.37
C GLU A 31 6.95 -4.36 -6.93
N VAL A 32 6.23 -3.56 -7.72
CA VAL A 32 5.05 -3.97 -8.49
C VAL A 32 5.13 -3.34 -9.87
N PRO A 33 4.44 -3.90 -10.88
CA PRO A 33 4.34 -3.30 -12.20
C PRO A 33 3.86 -1.84 -12.13
N PRO A 34 4.37 -0.95 -13.01
CA PRO A 34 4.03 0.49 -12.98
C PRO A 34 2.54 0.77 -13.04
N GLU A 35 1.77 -0.04 -13.76
CA GLU A 35 0.31 0.07 -13.88
C GLU A 35 -0.43 -0.10 -12.55
N LEU A 36 0.10 -0.91 -11.62
CA LEU A 36 -0.44 -1.05 -10.27
C LEU A 36 -0.05 0.11 -9.34
N SER A 37 0.94 0.91 -9.73
CA SER A 37 1.37 2.10 -8.98
C SER A 37 0.84 3.41 -9.59
N ALA A 38 0.14 3.35 -10.73
CA ALA A 38 -0.44 4.51 -11.36
C ALA A 38 -1.57 5.09 -10.49
N ILE A 39 -1.54 6.40 -10.29
CA ILE A 39 -2.58 7.11 -9.53
C ILE A 39 -3.08 8.29 -10.37
N SER A 40 -4.40 8.38 -10.56
CA SER A 40 -5.06 9.45 -11.32
C SER A 40 -5.76 10.48 -10.44
N ALA A 41 -6.07 10.13 -9.19
CA ALA A 41 -6.80 11.01 -8.27
C ALA A 41 -5.88 12.02 -7.59
N LYS A 42 -6.49 13.09 -7.09
CA LYS A 42 -5.84 14.16 -6.31
C LYS A 42 -6.31 14.13 -4.86
N LEU A 43 -5.45 14.62 -3.97
CA LEU A 43 -5.72 14.81 -2.56
C LEU A 43 -5.50 16.31 -2.23
N PRO A 44 -6.43 17.19 -2.63
CA PRO A 44 -6.22 18.63 -2.61
C PRO A 44 -6.07 19.20 -1.19
N HIS A 45 -6.90 18.75 -0.25
CA HIS A 45 -6.85 19.25 1.13
C HIS A 45 -5.56 18.83 1.83
N LEU A 46 -5.11 17.60 1.60
CA LEU A 46 -3.81 17.13 2.10
C LEU A 46 -2.65 17.90 1.44
N ALA A 47 -2.73 18.16 0.13
CA ALA A 47 -1.71 18.92 -0.59
C ALA A 47 -1.54 20.34 -0.03
N GLU A 48 -2.65 21.04 0.24
CA GLU A 48 -2.63 22.37 0.88
C GLU A 48 -1.99 22.32 2.27
N ARG A 49 -2.38 21.34 3.10
CA ARG A 49 -1.85 21.17 4.46
C ARG A 49 -0.34 20.91 4.46
N LEU A 50 0.13 20.04 3.55
CA LEU A 50 1.55 19.73 3.39
C LEU A 50 2.35 20.94 2.87
N ALA A 51 1.81 21.69 1.89
CA ALA A 51 2.44 22.89 1.37
C ALA A 51 2.58 23.98 2.44
N ALA A 52 1.58 24.11 3.32
CA ALA A 52 1.59 25.03 4.46
C ALA A 52 2.45 24.54 5.64
N ARG A 53 3.05 23.34 5.57
CA ARG A 53 3.79 22.70 6.66
C ARG A 53 3.01 22.58 7.97
N GLN A 54 1.70 22.46 7.88
CA GLN A 54 0.82 22.30 9.03
C GLN A 54 0.73 20.83 9.46
N PRO A 55 0.41 20.54 10.74
CA PRO A 55 0.21 19.18 11.22
C PRO A 55 -0.85 18.44 10.39
N VAL A 56 -0.58 17.17 10.08
CA VAL A 56 -1.42 16.30 9.27
C VAL A 56 -1.90 15.14 10.12
N ASN A 57 -3.23 15.02 10.30
CA ASN A 57 -3.87 13.85 10.86
C ASN A 57 -4.48 13.01 9.74
N ILE A 58 -4.14 11.72 9.72
CA ILE A 58 -4.69 10.71 8.81
C ILE A 58 -5.37 9.65 9.67
N VAL A 59 -6.58 9.27 9.33
CA VAL A 59 -7.23 8.10 9.94
C VAL A 59 -7.16 6.93 8.99
N ALA A 60 -6.63 5.79 9.45
CA ALA A 60 -6.70 4.51 8.77
C ALA A 60 -7.82 3.67 9.40
N ILE A 61 -8.93 3.50 8.69
CA ILE A 61 -10.08 2.72 9.14
C ILE A 61 -10.22 1.45 8.28
N GLY A 62 -10.58 0.33 8.91
CA GLY A 62 -10.68 -0.95 8.21
C GLY A 62 -10.80 -2.14 9.15
N GLY A 63 -10.47 -3.31 8.63
CA GLY A 63 -10.61 -4.60 9.28
C GLY A 63 -9.38 -5.07 10.06
N ALA A 64 -9.16 -6.38 10.03
CA ALA A 64 -8.06 -7.07 10.74
C ALA A 64 -6.68 -6.67 10.22
N SER A 65 -6.53 -6.44 8.92
CA SER A 65 -5.23 -6.04 8.34
C SER A 65 -4.89 -4.59 8.69
N THR A 66 -5.86 -3.69 8.73
CA THR A 66 -5.68 -2.32 9.22
C THR A 66 -5.23 -2.34 10.68
N LYS A 67 -5.85 -3.19 11.52
CA LYS A 67 -5.42 -3.37 12.92
C LYS A 67 -4.00 -3.92 13.04
N GLY A 68 -3.50 -4.66 12.04
CA GLY A 68 -2.22 -5.34 12.09
C GLY A 68 -2.27 -6.72 12.74
N ALA A 69 -3.45 -7.35 12.79
CA ALA A 69 -3.66 -8.59 13.53
C ALA A 69 -2.72 -9.74 13.13
N ALA A 70 -2.37 -9.85 11.85
CA ALA A 70 -1.49 -10.93 11.37
C ALA A 70 0.00 -10.70 11.71
N ALA A 71 0.43 -9.47 11.98
CA ALA A 71 1.81 -9.14 12.34
C ALA A 71 2.04 -9.13 13.87
N GLY A 72 0.99 -9.29 14.66
CA GLY A 72 1.06 -9.44 16.12
C GLY A 72 1.37 -8.17 16.91
N ALA A 73 1.72 -7.05 16.27
CA ALA A 73 2.05 -5.80 16.94
C ALA A 73 1.55 -4.59 16.14
N ALA A 74 1.13 -3.53 16.83
CA ALA A 74 0.54 -2.35 16.21
C ALA A 74 1.54 -1.54 15.37
N ASP A 75 2.80 -1.48 15.78
CA ASP A 75 3.91 -0.83 15.08
C ASP A 75 4.35 -1.58 13.79
N LEU A 76 3.92 -2.82 13.63
CA LEU A 76 4.12 -3.62 12.42
C LEU A 76 2.93 -3.51 11.45
N ALA A 77 1.82 -2.90 11.86
CA ALA A 77 0.65 -2.68 11.00
C ALA A 77 0.93 -1.67 9.89
N TYR A 78 0.28 -1.82 8.72
CA TYR A 78 0.52 -0.93 7.59
C TYR A 78 0.23 0.56 7.86
N PRO A 79 -0.73 0.97 8.73
CA PRO A 79 -0.91 2.39 9.05
C PRO A 79 0.32 3.00 9.73
N HIS A 80 0.97 2.28 10.64
CA HIS A 80 2.22 2.77 11.24
C HIS A 80 3.35 2.85 10.20
N ARG A 81 3.47 1.85 9.32
CA ARG A 81 4.45 1.86 8.22
C ARG A 81 4.20 3.02 7.24
N LEU A 82 2.94 3.33 6.96
CA LEU A 82 2.53 4.51 6.21
C LEU A 82 3.01 5.80 6.88
N GLN A 83 2.77 5.95 8.19
CA GLN A 83 3.23 7.11 8.96
C GLN A 83 4.75 7.30 8.84
N MET A 84 5.51 6.23 9.07
CA MET A 84 6.98 6.29 8.99
C MET A 84 7.46 6.68 7.60
N ALA A 85 6.85 6.14 6.54
CA ALA A 85 7.22 6.46 5.17
C ALA A 85 6.86 7.91 4.80
N LEU A 86 5.69 8.41 5.21
CA LEU A 86 5.30 9.81 5.00
C LEU A 86 6.18 10.79 5.77
N ALA A 87 6.53 10.48 7.02
CA ALA A 87 7.47 11.29 7.81
C ALA A 87 8.85 11.37 7.12
N GLY A 88 9.29 10.31 6.46
CA GLY A 88 10.51 10.32 5.64
C GLY A 88 10.40 11.21 4.38
N TYR A 89 9.22 11.34 3.79
CA TYR A 89 9.00 12.22 2.64
C TYR A 89 8.80 13.70 3.02
N TYR A 90 8.27 13.96 4.23
CA TYR A 90 7.91 15.30 4.73
C TYR A 90 8.48 15.52 6.14
N PRO A 91 9.83 15.58 6.29
CA PRO A 91 10.46 15.61 7.61
C PRO A 91 10.12 16.87 8.43
N ASP A 92 9.70 17.95 7.76
CA ASP A 92 9.34 19.22 8.41
C ASP A 92 7.83 19.32 8.78
N VAL A 93 7.05 18.26 8.53
CA VAL A 93 5.61 18.23 8.80
C VAL A 93 5.30 17.16 9.85
N PRO A 94 4.69 17.53 10.99
CA PRO A 94 4.18 16.53 11.93
C PRO A 94 3.05 15.72 11.28
N ILE A 95 3.25 14.41 11.09
CA ILE A 95 2.26 13.52 10.50
C ILE A 95 1.89 12.43 11.49
N ALA A 96 0.60 12.32 11.79
CA ALA A 96 0.04 11.24 12.58
C ALA A 96 -0.90 10.37 11.73
N VAL A 97 -0.80 9.06 11.87
CA VAL A 97 -1.73 8.08 11.28
C VAL A 97 -2.42 7.31 12.39
N VAL A 98 -3.66 7.66 12.68
CA VAL A 98 -4.47 7.03 13.73
C VAL A 98 -5.07 5.73 13.20
N ASN A 99 -4.73 4.62 13.82
CA ASN A 99 -5.23 3.30 13.41
C ASN A 99 -6.56 2.97 14.09
N LYS A 100 -7.64 2.91 13.30
CA LYS A 100 -9.01 2.55 13.70
C LYS A 100 -9.45 1.20 13.10
N GLY A 101 -8.51 0.29 12.92
CA GLY A 101 -8.80 -1.07 12.46
C GLY A 101 -9.55 -1.90 13.50
N VAL A 102 -10.72 -2.45 13.12
CA VAL A 102 -11.52 -3.36 13.95
C VAL A 102 -11.86 -4.62 13.15
N PRO A 103 -11.39 -5.81 13.58
CA PRO A 103 -11.60 -7.05 12.84
C PRO A 103 -13.08 -7.36 12.63
N ARG A 104 -13.39 -7.99 11.49
CA ARG A 104 -14.73 -8.53 11.15
C ARG A 104 -15.84 -7.49 10.97
N GLN A 105 -15.55 -6.21 10.92
CA GLN A 105 -16.56 -5.19 10.61
C GLN A 105 -16.85 -5.14 9.11
N SER A 106 -18.16 -5.07 8.78
CA SER A 106 -18.61 -4.73 7.44
C SER A 106 -18.42 -3.22 7.17
N THR A 107 -18.50 -2.85 5.90
CA THR A 107 -18.43 -1.45 5.46
C THR A 107 -19.48 -0.59 6.15
N GLN A 108 -20.73 -1.06 6.26
CA GLN A 108 -21.80 -0.39 6.98
C GLN A 108 -21.43 -0.14 8.46
N GLN A 109 -20.89 -1.15 9.16
CA GLN A 109 -20.45 -1.01 10.55
C GLN A 109 -19.27 -0.04 10.72
N MET A 110 -18.42 0.10 9.69
CA MET A 110 -17.36 1.12 9.71
C MET A 110 -17.95 2.54 9.59
N VAL A 111 -18.92 2.75 8.70
CA VAL A 111 -19.60 4.04 8.53
C VAL A 111 -20.33 4.46 9.81
N GLU A 112 -21.04 3.53 10.49
CA GLU A 112 -21.75 3.80 11.74
C GLU A 112 -20.86 4.38 12.85
N ARG A 113 -19.55 4.08 12.82
CA ARG A 113 -18.58 4.62 13.80
C ARG A 113 -17.73 5.79 13.28
N PHE A 114 -18.03 6.33 12.08
CA PHE A 114 -17.33 7.52 11.59
C PHE A 114 -17.38 8.69 12.56
N PRO A 115 -18.52 9.02 13.22
CA PRO A 115 -18.55 10.14 14.15
C PRO A 115 -17.52 10.06 15.28
N THR A 116 -17.31 8.87 15.86
CA THR A 116 -16.45 8.68 17.03
C THR A 116 -15.01 8.31 16.67
N ASP A 117 -14.81 7.58 15.59
CA ASP A 117 -13.52 7.00 15.26
C ASP A 117 -12.79 7.73 14.13
N VAL A 118 -13.53 8.46 13.30
CA VAL A 118 -12.96 9.21 12.18
C VAL A 118 -13.07 10.70 12.40
N ILE A 119 -14.30 11.21 12.50
CA ILE A 119 -14.56 12.66 12.58
C ILE A 119 -13.99 13.29 13.85
N ALA A 120 -14.07 12.59 14.98
CA ALA A 120 -13.50 13.05 16.25
C ALA A 120 -11.97 13.22 16.25
N GLU A 121 -11.26 12.60 15.30
CA GLU A 121 -9.80 12.73 15.12
C GLU A 121 -9.42 13.93 14.23
N ASP A 122 -10.40 14.66 13.68
CA ASP A 122 -10.20 15.81 12.78
C ASP A 122 -9.19 15.51 11.63
N PRO A 123 -9.41 14.45 10.84
CA PRO A 123 -8.47 14.05 9.81
C PRO A 123 -8.57 14.94 8.57
N ILE A 124 -7.46 15.13 7.88
CA ILE A 124 -7.44 15.71 6.53
C ILE A 124 -7.53 14.63 5.44
N LEU A 125 -7.18 13.40 5.77
CA LEU A 125 -7.23 12.23 4.88
C LEU A 125 -7.75 11.02 5.65
N VAL A 126 -8.64 10.27 5.02
CA VAL A 126 -9.05 8.93 5.47
C VAL A 126 -8.52 7.89 4.50
N VAL A 127 -7.74 6.93 5.01
CA VAL A 127 -7.34 5.70 4.32
C VAL A 127 -8.32 4.61 4.76
N TRP A 128 -9.22 4.22 3.87
CA TRP A 128 -10.33 3.35 4.22
C TRP A 128 -10.24 1.99 3.50
N GLU A 129 -9.94 0.93 4.27
CA GLU A 129 -9.97 -0.45 3.78
C GLU A 129 -11.39 -1.01 3.91
N ALA A 130 -12.01 -1.39 2.77
CA ALA A 130 -13.38 -1.89 2.72
C ALA A 130 -13.52 -3.20 1.92
N GLY A 131 -14.60 -3.93 2.18
CA GLY A 131 -15.07 -5.04 1.36
C GLY A 131 -14.70 -6.45 1.83
N ILE A 132 -13.59 -6.64 2.59
CA ILE A 132 -13.16 -8.01 2.97
C ILE A 132 -14.18 -8.74 3.85
N SER A 133 -14.71 -8.06 4.88
CA SER A 133 -15.69 -8.66 5.78
C SER A 133 -17.05 -8.77 5.13
N ASP A 134 -17.36 -7.87 4.20
CA ASP A 134 -18.60 -7.90 3.41
C ASP A 134 -18.59 -9.14 2.51
N ALA A 135 -17.49 -9.39 1.79
CA ALA A 135 -17.33 -10.57 0.95
C ALA A 135 -17.36 -11.89 1.75
N VAL A 136 -16.66 -11.94 2.90
CA VAL A 136 -16.65 -13.13 3.78
C VAL A 136 -18.04 -13.44 4.34
N ARG A 137 -18.85 -12.42 4.60
CA ARG A 137 -20.21 -12.56 5.17
C ARG A 137 -21.28 -12.67 4.10
N GLY A 138 -20.94 -12.53 2.82
CA GLY A 138 -21.90 -12.57 1.72
C GLY A 138 -22.91 -11.42 1.78
N ILE A 139 -22.48 -10.22 2.20
CA ILE A 139 -23.33 -9.01 2.17
C ILE A 139 -23.71 -8.72 0.71
N GLU A 140 -24.98 -8.44 0.45
CA GLU A 140 -25.44 -8.11 -0.90
C GLU A 140 -24.64 -6.95 -1.50
N ILE A 141 -24.32 -7.05 -2.80
CA ILE A 141 -23.43 -6.08 -3.47
C ILE A 141 -23.99 -4.67 -3.43
N ASP A 142 -25.31 -4.54 -3.58
CA ASP A 142 -25.98 -3.24 -3.57
C ASP A 142 -25.91 -2.61 -2.17
N ASP A 143 -26.07 -3.39 -1.10
CA ASP A 143 -25.93 -2.93 0.28
C ASP A 143 -24.48 -2.51 0.58
N PHE A 144 -23.51 -3.30 0.13
CA PHE A 144 -22.09 -2.94 0.24
C PHE A 144 -21.78 -1.63 -0.49
N ALA A 145 -22.22 -1.49 -1.74
CA ALA A 145 -22.00 -0.30 -2.56
C ALA A 145 -22.68 0.94 -1.96
N ALA A 146 -23.92 0.78 -1.44
CA ALA A 146 -24.66 1.85 -0.78
C ALA A 146 -23.94 2.33 0.50
N ALA A 147 -23.46 1.40 1.33
CA ALA A 147 -22.69 1.74 2.54
C ALA A 147 -21.39 2.47 2.19
N LEU A 148 -20.68 2.03 1.14
CA LEU A 148 -19.44 2.69 0.69
C LEU A 148 -19.73 4.09 0.18
N GLN A 149 -20.81 4.27 -0.62
CA GLN A 149 -21.24 5.58 -1.11
C GLN A 149 -21.60 6.53 0.04
N ALA A 150 -22.39 6.06 1.01
CA ALA A 150 -22.78 6.87 2.16
C ALA A 150 -21.56 7.39 2.96
N GLY A 151 -20.56 6.54 3.17
CA GLY A 151 -19.33 6.96 3.84
C GLY A 151 -18.51 7.95 3.02
N ILE A 152 -18.42 7.77 1.71
CA ILE A 152 -17.75 8.73 0.81
C ILE A 152 -18.44 10.09 0.87
N ASP A 153 -19.77 10.12 0.80
CA ASP A 153 -20.54 11.35 0.85
C ASP A 153 -20.34 12.08 2.18
N GLU A 154 -20.35 11.35 3.31
CA GLU A 154 -20.11 11.94 4.62
C GLU A 154 -18.71 12.59 4.72
N LEU A 155 -17.68 11.92 4.23
CA LEU A 155 -16.30 12.46 4.27
C LEU A 155 -16.13 13.65 3.32
N LYS A 156 -16.67 13.58 2.09
CA LYS A 156 -16.62 14.69 1.13
C LYS A 156 -17.35 15.93 1.62
N ASN A 157 -18.52 15.77 2.26
CA ASN A 157 -19.28 16.87 2.85
C ASN A 157 -18.51 17.61 3.97
N ARG A 158 -17.44 17.02 4.48
CA ARG A 158 -16.55 17.58 5.49
C ARG A 158 -15.20 18.06 4.93
N ALA A 159 -15.04 18.06 3.60
CA ALA A 159 -13.78 18.40 2.94
C ALA A 159 -12.60 17.52 3.41
N ILE A 160 -12.85 16.25 3.65
CA ILE A 160 -11.83 15.25 4.00
C ILE A 160 -11.44 14.47 2.73
N ASP A 161 -10.16 14.43 2.42
CA ASP A 161 -9.64 13.61 1.33
C ASP A 161 -9.83 12.12 1.63
N ILE A 162 -10.05 11.31 0.60
CA ILE A 162 -10.34 9.88 0.73
C ILE A 162 -9.38 9.09 -0.16
N LEU A 163 -8.79 8.04 0.41
CA LEU A 163 -8.07 7.00 -0.30
C LEU A 163 -8.68 5.65 0.12
N LEU A 164 -9.37 5.00 -0.81
CA LEU A 164 -9.88 3.66 -0.58
C LEU A 164 -8.76 2.64 -0.74
N VAL A 165 -8.79 1.59 0.06
CA VAL A 165 -7.91 0.42 -0.06
C VAL A 165 -8.80 -0.79 -0.29
N ASP A 166 -8.61 -1.48 -1.41
CA ASP A 166 -9.35 -2.68 -1.68
C ASP A 166 -8.87 -3.87 -0.82
N MET A 167 -9.42 -5.05 -1.05
CA MET A 167 -9.23 -6.21 -0.19
C MET A 167 -7.81 -6.78 -0.28
N GLN A 168 -7.40 -7.50 0.75
CA GLN A 168 -6.18 -8.29 0.70
C GLN A 168 -6.36 -9.55 -0.16
N PHE A 169 -5.32 -9.92 -0.91
CA PHE A 169 -5.25 -11.21 -1.58
C PHE A 169 -4.74 -12.31 -0.63
N SER A 170 -5.32 -13.50 -0.73
CA SER A 170 -4.80 -14.73 -0.15
C SER A 170 -5.21 -15.91 -1.03
N ARG A 171 -4.28 -16.76 -1.45
CA ARG A 171 -4.59 -17.94 -2.28
C ARG A 171 -5.69 -18.80 -1.66
N ARG A 172 -5.63 -19.08 -0.36
CA ARG A 172 -6.61 -19.92 0.34
C ARG A 172 -8.01 -19.30 0.35
N THR A 173 -8.11 -18.01 0.69
CA THR A 173 -9.41 -17.33 0.76
C THR A 173 -10.02 -17.08 -0.61
N SER A 174 -9.21 -16.79 -1.62
CA SER A 174 -9.67 -16.58 -3.00
C SER A 174 -10.19 -17.85 -3.69
N MET A 175 -9.90 -19.02 -3.14
CA MET A 175 -10.47 -20.29 -3.64
C MET A 175 -11.92 -20.54 -3.14
N VAL A 176 -12.33 -19.90 -2.06
CA VAL A 176 -13.63 -20.17 -1.39
C VAL A 176 -14.55 -18.96 -1.32
N ILE A 177 -13.99 -17.75 -1.53
CA ILE A 177 -14.73 -16.50 -1.45
C ILE A 177 -14.66 -15.81 -2.81
N ASN A 178 -15.80 -15.44 -3.36
CA ASN A 178 -15.88 -14.66 -4.57
C ASN A 178 -15.64 -13.17 -4.27
N PHE A 179 -14.37 -12.75 -4.32
CA PHE A 179 -13.98 -11.34 -4.13
C PHE A 179 -14.26 -10.46 -5.34
N GLU A 180 -14.37 -11.04 -6.54
CA GLU A 180 -14.40 -10.28 -7.80
C GLU A 180 -15.54 -9.27 -7.85
N GLN A 181 -16.74 -9.64 -7.42
CA GLN A 181 -17.89 -8.74 -7.42
C GLN A 181 -17.71 -7.54 -6.46
N TYR A 182 -17.07 -7.77 -5.28
CA TYR A 182 -16.78 -6.69 -4.32
C TYR A 182 -15.63 -5.80 -4.80
N LEU A 183 -14.59 -6.37 -5.43
CA LEU A 183 -13.53 -5.61 -6.09
C LEU A 183 -14.11 -4.70 -7.16
N LYS A 184 -14.96 -5.23 -8.05
CA LYS A 184 -15.63 -4.42 -9.07
C LYS A 184 -16.49 -3.31 -8.45
N ALA A 185 -17.19 -3.60 -7.36
CA ALA A 185 -18.04 -2.62 -6.70
C ALA A 185 -17.24 -1.49 -6.07
N VAL A 186 -16.13 -1.79 -5.33
CA VAL A 186 -15.31 -0.75 -4.70
C VAL A 186 -14.65 0.14 -5.75
N HIS A 187 -14.12 -0.44 -6.84
CA HIS A 187 -13.54 0.34 -7.94
C HIS A 187 -14.58 1.19 -8.65
N ARG A 188 -15.76 0.61 -8.98
CA ARG A 188 -16.87 1.37 -9.60
C ARG A 188 -17.31 2.55 -8.74
N VAL A 189 -17.50 2.35 -7.43
CA VAL A 189 -17.91 3.44 -6.53
C VAL A 189 -16.79 4.48 -6.42
N GLY A 190 -15.53 4.05 -6.35
CA GLY A 190 -14.38 4.94 -6.38
C GLY A 190 -14.36 5.81 -7.64
N ASP A 191 -14.47 5.20 -8.81
CA ASP A 191 -14.45 5.89 -10.10
C ASP A 191 -15.60 6.91 -10.24
N LEU A 192 -16.82 6.53 -9.86
CA LEU A 192 -17.99 7.42 -9.88
C LEU A 192 -17.84 8.63 -8.96
N ASN A 193 -17.02 8.51 -7.95
CA ASN A 193 -16.77 9.57 -6.96
C ASN A 193 -15.41 10.27 -7.12
N GLU A 194 -14.63 9.93 -8.15
CA GLU A 194 -13.27 10.45 -8.34
C GLU A 194 -12.36 10.18 -7.12
N VAL A 195 -12.62 9.07 -6.41
CA VAL A 195 -11.83 8.60 -5.27
C VAL A 195 -10.90 7.49 -5.71
N TYR A 196 -9.61 7.65 -5.42
CA TYR A 196 -8.62 6.63 -5.75
C TYR A 196 -8.81 5.37 -4.92
N VAL A 197 -8.80 4.23 -5.59
CA VAL A 197 -8.77 2.91 -4.96
C VAL A 197 -7.38 2.34 -5.10
N PHE A 198 -6.68 2.20 -3.99
CA PHE A 198 -5.36 1.55 -3.94
C PHE A 198 -5.53 0.05 -4.20
N PRO A 199 -4.93 -0.49 -5.27
CA PRO A 199 -5.19 -1.84 -5.76
C PRO A 199 -4.38 -2.89 -4.97
N ARG A 200 -4.63 -2.96 -3.66
CA ARG A 200 -3.89 -3.85 -2.77
C ARG A 200 -4.04 -5.33 -3.15
N PHE A 201 -5.24 -5.74 -3.60
CA PHE A 201 -5.50 -7.12 -4.01
C PHE A 201 -4.57 -7.54 -5.14
N GLU A 202 -4.48 -6.73 -6.19
CA GLU A 202 -3.65 -7.03 -7.35
C GLU A 202 -2.15 -6.95 -7.00
N MET A 203 -1.73 -5.99 -6.19
CA MET A 203 -0.34 -5.92 -5.72
C MET A 203 0.04 -7.18 -4.93
N MET A 204 -0.78 -7.61 -3.99
CA MET A 204 -0.52 -8.81 -3.19
C MET A 204 -0.61 -10.09 -4.03
N ARG A 205 -1.50 -10.14 -5.01
CA ARG A 205 -1.57 -11.24 -5.98
C ARG A 205 -0.26 -11.33 -6.78
N TYR A 206 0.20 -10.22 -7.32
CA TYR A 206 1.48 -10.14 -8.04
C TYR A 206 2.64 -10.64 -7.17
N TRP A 207 2.77 -10.13 -5.93
CA TRP A 207 3.82 -10.59 -5.02
C TRP A 207 3.76 -12.09 -4.73
N SER A 208 2.54 -12.64 -4.59
CA SER A 208 2.34 -14.08 -4.41
C SER A 208 2.72 -14.90 -5.64
N GLU A 209 2.37 -14.44 -6.84
CA GLU A 209 2.71 -15.08 -8.13
C GLU A 209 4.22 -15.05 -8.41
N GLN A 210 4.91 -13.98 -7.97
CA GLN A 210 6.36 -13.87 -8.05
C GLN A 210 7.09 -14.59 -6.90
N ASN A 211 6.38 -15.32 -6.03
CA ASN A 211 6.92 -15.98 -4.83
C ASN A 211 7.69 -15.05 -3.87
N MET A 212 7.41 -13.75 -3.89
CA MET A 212 8.05 -12.77 -2.99
C MET A 212 7.60 -12.96 -1.53
N PHE A 213 6.33 -13.33 -1.32
CA PHE A 213 5.76 -13.63 -0.02
C PHE A 213 4.97 -14.95 -0.10
N ASN A 214 5.56 -16.04 0.37
CA ASN A 214 4.90 -17.34 0.39
C ASN A 214 4.43 -17.68 1.80
N PHE A 215 3.09 -17.76 1.98
CA PHE A 215 2.44 -18.12 3.24
C PHE A 215 2.06 -19.60 3.33
N ASP A 216 2.36 -20.38 2.28
CA ASP A 216 2.03 -21.80 2.24
C ASP A 216 3.06 -22.60 3.05
N ASP A 217 2.55 -23.48 3.90
CA ASP A 217 3.33 -24.45 4.70
C ASP A 217 4.45 -23.88 5.57
N VAL A 218 4.34 -22.59 5.96
CA VAL A 218 5.28 -21.94 6.89
C VAL A 218 4.81 -22.02 8.34
N ALA A 219 5.76 -22.06 9.28
CA ALA A 219 5.49 -22.01 10.72
C ALA A 219 4.82 -20.69 11.12
N GLU A 220 4.12 -20.70 12.28
CA GLU A 220 3.36 -19.52 12.74
C GLU A 220 4.23 -18.27 12.93
N ASP A 221 5.41 -18.42 13.51
CA ASP A 221 6.36 -17.31 13.70
C ASP A 221 6.88 -16.74 12.37
N GLU A 222 7.10 -17.58 11.37
CA GLU A 222 7.46 -17.13 10.02
C GLU A 222 6.28 -16.43 9.34
N ARG A 223 5.06 -16.93 9.54
CA ARG A 223 3.84 -16.30 9.03
C ARG A 223 3.66 -14.88 9.57
N VAL A 224 3.93 -14.67 10.85
CA VAL A 224 3.91 -13.35 11.50
C VAL A 224 4.97 -12.42 10.87
N ARG A 225 6.20 -12.91 10.65
CA ARG A 225 7.27 -12.15 10.00
C ARG A 225 6.92 -11.76 8.55
N LEU A 226 6.37 -12.70 7.78
CA LEU A 226 5.92 -12.43 6.41
C LEU A 226 4.78 -11.40 6.38
N ALA A 227 3.82 -11.49 7.30
CA ALA A 227 2.75 -10.51 7.40
C ALA A 227 3.29 -9.10 7.71
N ALA A 228 4.27 -8.98 8.61
CA ALA A 228 4.92 -7.71 8.91
C ALA A 228 5.64 -7.11 7.68
N LYS A 229 6.31 -7.93 6.86
CA LYS A 229 6.93 -7.51 5.60
C LYS A 229 5.89 -7.05 4.57
N VAL A 230 4.80 -7.78 4.40
CA VAL A 230 3.69 -7.38 3.51
C VAL A 230 3.11 -6.04 3.96
N TYR A 231 2.87 -5.84 5.27
CA TYR A 231 2.36 -4.58 5.80
C TYR A 231 3.36 -3.42 5.62
N GLU A 232 4.66 -3.69 5.69
CA GLU A 232 5.67 -2.69 5.34
C GLU A 232 5.56 -2.28 3.87
N CYS A 233 5.47 -3.24 2.94
CA CYS A 233 5.30 -2.96 1.52
C CYS A 233 4.01 -2.18 1.24
N VAL A 234 2.88 -2.58 1.83
CA VAL A 234 1.60 -1.85 1.69
C VAL A 234 1.72 -0.42 2.20
N GLY A 235 2.29 -0.20 3.39
CA GLY A 235 2.49 1.13 3.95
C GLY A 235 3.37 2.03 3.08
N ARG A 236 4.48 1.49 2.56
CA ARG A 236 5.40 2.21 1.64
C ARG A 236 4.72 2.55 0.31
N LYS A 237 3.97 1.61 -0.29
CA LYS A 237 3.25 1.84 -1.55
C LYS A 237 2.10 2.84 -1.38
N LEU A 238 1.36 2.81 -0.26
CA LEU A 238 0.39 3.84 0.10
C LEU A 238 1.04 5.23 0.23
N ALA A 239 2.17 5.33 0.92
CA ALA A 239 2.90 6.59 1.04
C ALA A 239 3.37 7.11 -0.32
N GLN A 240 3.83 6.24 -1.21
CA GLN A 240 4.21 6.59 -2.58
C GLN A 240 3.02 7.10 -3.39
N ALA A 241 1.86 6.44 -3.29
CA ALA A 241 0.61 6.85 -3.92
C ALA A 241 0.18 8.24 -3.42
N ILE A 242 0.13 8.45 -2.11
CA ILE A 242 -0.20 9.74 -1.49
C ILE A 242 0.76 10.83 -1.97
N ARG A 243 2.09 10.58 -1.96
CA ARG A 243 3.09 11.54 -2.44
C ARG A 243 2.89 11.94 -3.90
N THR A 244 2.36 11.04 -4.72
CA THR A 244 2.04 11.33 -6.13
C THR A 244 0.75 12.13 -6.26
N ALA A 245 -0.27 11.81 -5.46
CA ALA A 245 -1.58 12.46 -5.50
C ALA A 245 -1.60 13.92 -4.98
N VAL A 246 -0.61 14.32 -4.18
CA VAL A 246 -0.49 15.70 -3.64
C VAL A 246 0.38 16.61 -4.51
N ARG A 247 0.85 16.14 -5.66
CA ARG A 247 1.60 16.91 -6.68
C ARG A 247 0.65 17.43 -7.74
#